data_a72936167d1fc4662b246aaa2c5e3b6e
#
_entry.id   a72936167d1fc4662b246aaa2c5e3b6e
#
_cell.length_a   1.000
_cell.length_b   1.000
_cell.length_c   1.000
_cell.angle_alpha   90.00
_cell.angle_beta   90.00
_cell.angle_gamma   90.00
#
_symmetry.space_group_name_H-M   'P 1'
#
loop_
_entity.id
_entity.type
_entity.pdbx_description
1 polymer ?
#
loop_
_entity_poly.entity_id
_entity_poly.type
_entity_poly.pdbx_seq_one_letter_code
_entity_poly.pdbx_strand_id
1 'polypeptide(L)'
;MQDHKPTAGWGDLFAGRNAIVSLTLVGGVALHAINVFIATTILPTVVADIGGMDYYAWNTALFVTASILGSALVPRLLSQAGPRSAYLIAAVIFAAGTLTCGLAPSMPVMLAGRAIQGLGGGMMLALSYSMIRIVFDEALWPRAIGLVSGMWGVATLVGPAIGGVFAELGIWRAAFWSLAPVIAVFTIMAMTVLPRESGSAASNDRLAWPQLILLTAAVLAVSAGSISSEMALNAGGVVLAIVLLLLLATVEKKASRRILPKGSFSIRKLGALYLTLAFLSASVTSSEVFVPLFFQVLHNQSPLVAGYLAAIMGGSWTLGSIGSSGIAAGRTDRVILAAPVMGVAGMVTLAVLIPPGSDGHWYDLLPICIALAVIGFGVGLTWPHLLTRIFKRADAEDQNLASASVTMVQLFTTALGAALAGMVANMAGLTNPGGFAGTAHAALWLFSGFAILSALAFVSALALVRSARQPQPAQC
;
A
#
# COMPACT_ATOMS: atom_id res chain seq x y z
N MET A 1 6.56 -42.92 19.50
CA MET A 1 7.44 -41.79 19.84
C MET A 1 7.16 -40.70 18.79
N GLN A 2 6.41 -39.68 19.19
CA GLN A 2 6.25 -38.49 18.35
C GLN A 2 7.56 -37.72 18.47
N ASP A 3 8.29 -37.63 17.35
CA ASP A 3 9.45 -36.75 17.25
C ASP A 3 9.02 -35.32 17.53
N HIS A 4 9.31 -34.83 18.71
CA HIS A 4 9.25 -33.41 19.03
C HIS A 4 10.31 -32.71 18.17
N LYS A 5 9.94 -32.28 16.94
CA LYS A 5 10.77 -31.32 16.21
C LYS A 5 10.88 -30.09 17.11
N PRO A 6 12.10 -29.64 17.46
CA PRO A 6 12.27 -28.45 18.28
C PRO A 6 11.53 -27.29 17.61
N THR A 7 10.70 -26.61 18.37
CA THR A 7 9.96 -25.42 17.89
C THR A 7 11.00 -24.37 17.52
N ALA A 8 11.14 -24.10 16.21
CA ALA A 8 12.06 -23.08 15.72
C ALA A 8 11.81 -21.75 16.47
N GLY A 9 12.87 -21.10 16.93
CA GLY A 9 12.81 -19.83 17.67
C GLY A 9 13.08 -18.60 16.78
N TRP A 10 12.89 -17.40 17.33
CA TRP A 10 13.32 -16.16 16.67
C TRP A 10 14.84 -16.12 16.48
N GLY A 11 15.60 -16.69 17.42
CA GLY A 11 17.06 -16.78 17.34
C GLY A 11 17.56 -17.52 16.10
N ASP A 12 16.81 -18.51 15.62
CA ASP A 12 17.20 -19.31 14.45
C ASP A 12 17.18 -18.50 13.14
N LEU A 13 16.38 -17.43 13.07
CA LEU A 13 16.40 -16.49 11.94
C LEU A 13 17.65 -15.61 11.93
N PHE A 14 18.28 -15.41 13.09
CA PHE A 14 19.45 -14.55 13.24
C PHE A 14 20.72 -15.37 13.51
N ALA A 15 20.67 -16.69 13.34
CA ALA A 15 21.82 -17.58 13.50
C ALA A 15 22.53 -17.84 12.16
N GLY A 16 23.84 -17.70 12.14
CA GLY A 16 24.68 -18.11 11.00
C GLY A 16 24.24 -17.50 9.66
N ARG A 17 24.08 -18.36 8.65
CA ARG A 17 23.65 -17.95 7.29
C ARG A 17 22.24 -17.34 7.27
N ASN A 18 21.34 -17.80 8.14
CA ASN A 18 19.97 -17.31 8.20
C ASN A 18 19.91 -15.82 8.54
N ALA A 19 20.86 -15.31 9.34
CA ALA A 19 20.92 -13.89 9.69
C ALA A 19 21.08 -13.00 8.45
N ILE A 20 22.02 -13.33 7.57
CA ILE A 20 22.28 -12.53 6.37
C ILE A 20 21.12 -12.69 5.37
N VAL A 21 20.55 -13.90 5.27
CA VAL A 21 19.35 -14.14 4.43
C VAL A 21 18.17 -13.31 4.96
N SER A 22 17.89 -13.35 6.26
CA SER A 22 16.83 -12.56 6.89
C SER A 22 17.00 -11.07 6.62
N LEU A 23 18.22 -10.54 6.82
CA LEU A 23 18.53 -9.12 6.54
C LEU A 23 18.34 -8.79 5.06
N THR A 24 18.70 -9.68 4.14
CA THR A 24 18.51 -9.47 2.71
C THR A 24 17.02 -9.35 2.35
N LEU A 25 16.19 -10.25 2.87
CA LEU A 25 14.74 -10.22 2.59
C LEU A 25 14.06 -9.02 3.24
N VAL A 26 14.43 -8.73 4.48
CA VAL A 26 13.98 -7.51 5.21
C VAL A 26 14.35 -6.25 4.44
N GLY A 27 15.57 -6.20 3.89
CA GLY A 27 16.06 -5.06 3.12
C GLY A 27 15.23 -4.76 1.87
N GLY A 28 14.76 -5.78 1.16
CA GLY A 28 13.91 -5.59 -0.01
C GLY A 28 12.58 -4.92 0.33
N VAL A 29 11.93 -5.35 1.42
CA VAL A 29 10.69 -4.71 1.90
C VAL A 29 10.96 -3.35 2.52
N ALA A 30 12.05 -3.21 3.28
CA ALA A 30 12.43 -1.94 3.89
C ALA A 30 12.64 -0.84 2.85
N LEU A 31 13.40 -1.12 1.79
CA LEU A 31 13.63 -0.16 0.69
C LEU A 31 12.32 0.29 0.04
N HIS A 32 11.41 -0.65 -0.25
CA HIS A 32 10.10 -0.33 -0.79
C HIS A 32 9.28 0.55 0.17
N ALA A 33 9.11 0.11 1.43
CA ALA A 33 8.26 0.77 2.41
C ALA A 33 8.82 2.12 2.87
N ILE A 34 10.12 2.22 3.18
CA ILE A 34 10.78 3.47 3.59
C ILE A 34 10.66 4.51 2.47
N ASN A 35 10.86 4.09 1.21
CA ASN A 35 10.72 4.99 0.07
C ASN A 35 9.30 5.56 -0.09
N VAL A 36 8.25 4.78 0.22
CA VAL A 36 6.87 5.30 0.22
C VAL A 36 6.76 6.47 1.21
N PHE A 37 7.22 6.30 2.45
CA PHE A 37 7.12 7.33 3.48
C PHE A 37 8.07 8.51 3.23
N ILE A 38 9.28 8.29 2.69
CA ILE A 38 10.16 9.38 2.25
C ILE A 38 9.43 10.25 1.23
N ALA A 39 8.90 9.62 0.17
CA ALA A 39 8.29 10.34 -0.93
C ALA A 39 7.08 11.17 -0.49
N THR A 40 6.19 10.63 0.36
CA THR A 40 5.03 11.37 0.87
C THR A 40 5.42 12.53 1.77
N THR A 41 6.48 12.37 2.59
CA THR A 41 6.97 13.41 3.50
C THR A 41 7.61 14.59 2.76
N ILE A 42 8.43 14.30 1.73
CA ILE A 42 9.13 15.36 0.97
C ILE A 42 8.27 16.00 -0.11
N LEU A 43 7.16 15.38 -0.50
CA LEU A 43 6.40 15.78 -1.69
C LEU A 43 5.94 17.25 -1.68
N PRO A 44 5.50 17.83 -0.56
CA PRO A 44 5.19 19.27 -0.52
C PRO A 44 6.40 20.14 -0.88
N THR A 45 7.60 19.81 -0.37
CA THR A 45 8.85 20.51 -0.68
C THR A 45 9.25 20.31 -2.16
N VAL A 46 9.06 19.10 -2.69
CA VAL A 46 9.30 18.81 -4.12
C VAL A 46 8.43 19.69 -5.00
N VAL A 47 7.14 19.75 -4.72
CA VAL A 47 6.19 20.56 -5.51
C VAL A 47 6.50 22.06 -5.39
N ALA A 48 6.96 22.52 -4.24
CA ALA A 48 7.38 23.91 -4.05
C ALA A 48 8.61 24.26 -4.94
N ASP A 49 9.53 23.29 -5.15
CA ASP A 49 10.77 23.49 -5.91
C ASP A 49 10.57 23.32 -7.44
N ILE A 50 9.92 22.24 -7.88
CA ILE A 50 9.79 21.89 -9.32
C ILE A 50 8.38 22.05 -9.89
N GLY A 51 7.43 22.52 -9.08
CA GLY A 51 6.04 22.69 -9.48
C GLY A 51 5.27 21.39 -9.62
N GLY A 52 4.08 21.44 -10.27
CA GLY A 52 3.30 20.25 -10.60
C GLY A 52 2.36 19.80 -9.50
N MET A 53 1.73 20.74 -8.78
CA MET A 53 0.71 20.43 -7.76
C MET A 53 -0.45 19.60 -8.33
N ASP A 54 -0.82 19.79 -9.59
CA ASP A 54 -1.86 19.00 -10.28
C ASP A 54 -1.55 17.49 -10.28
N TYR A 55 -0.27 17.15 -10.24
CA TYR A 55 0.23 15.78 -10.25
C TYR A 55 0.56 15.24 -8.86
N TYR A 56 0.18 15.94 -7.78
CA TYR A 56 0.56 15.56 -6.41
C TYR A 56 0.28 14.08 -6.11
N ALA A 57 -0.95 13.65 -6.32
CA ALA A 57 -1.37 12.26 -6.07
C ALA A 57 -0.78 11.24 -7.06
N TRP A 58 -0.39 11.69 -8.27
CA TRP A 58 0.24 10.82 -9.26
C TRP A 58 1.54 10.21 -8.77
N ASN A 59 2.26 10.92 -7.92
CA ASN A 59 3.50 10.44 -7.31
C ASN A 59 3.30 9.08 -6.63
N THR A 60 2.23 8.93 -5.86
CA THR A 60 1.87 7.68 -5.21
C THR A 60 1.18 6.72 -6.17
N ALA A 61 0.21 7.18 -6.97
CA ALA A 61 -0.56 6.35 -7.87
C ALA A 61 0.32 5.60 -8.89
N LEU A 62 1.27 6.28 -9.53
CA LEU A 62 2.19 5.67 -10.48
C LEU A 62 3.16 4.69 -9.83
N PHE A 63 3.73 5.05 -8.68
CA PHE A 63 4.62 4.17 -7.94
C PHE A 63 3.92 2.86 -7.58
N VAL A 64 2.71 2.94 -7.00
CA VAL A 64 1.97 1.75 -6.56
C VAL A 64 1.47 0.94 -7.75
N THR A 65 0.99 1.60 -8.83
CA THR A 65 0.57 0.90 -10.06
C THR A 65 1.74 0.15 -10.70
N ALA A 66 2.90 0.78 -10.81
CA ALA A 66 4.09 0.12 -11.31
C ALA A 66 4.57 -1.01 -10.37
N SER A 67 4.35 -0.88 -9.06
CA SER A 67 4.65 -1.95 -8.08
C SER A 67 3.79 -3.19 -8.30
N ILE A 68 2.51 -3.04 -8.72
CA ILE A 68 1.66 -4.17 -9.09
C ILE A 68 2.29 -4.94 -10.27
N LEU A 69 2.69 -4.21 -11.32
CA LEU A 69 3.31 -4.81 -12.49
C LEU A 69 4.64 -5.50 -12.13
N GLY A 70 5.47 -4.85 -11.31
CA GLY A 70 6.72 -5.42 -10.81
C GLY A 70 6.50 -6.72 -10.04
N SER A 71 5.56 -6.72 -9.11
CA SER A 71 5.21 -7.89 -8.31
C SER A 71 4.71 -9.05 -9.17
N ALA A 72 3.90 -8.76 -10.19
CA ALA A 72 3.37 -9.78 -11.09
C ALA A 72 4.45 -10.45 -11.96
N LEU A 73 5.56 -9.76 -12.25
CA LEU A 73 6.67 -10.29 -13.05
C LEU A 73 7.56 -11.27 -12.27
N VAL A 74 7.53 -11.26 -10.94
CA VAL A 74 8.45 -12.02 -10.08
C VAL A 74 8.46 -13.52 -10.33
N PRO A 75 7.32 -14.24 -10.44
CA PRO A 75 7.34 -15.68 -10.69
C PRO A 75 8.09 -16.05 -11.97
N ARG A 76 7.88 -15.27 -13.04
CA ARG A 76 8.58 -15.47 -14.31
C ARG A 76 10.06 -15.14 -14.19
N LEU A 77 10.40 -14.06 -13.51
CA LEU A 77 11.78 -13.65 -13.31
C LEU A 77 12.58 -14.71 -12.51
N LEU A 78 11.96 -15.24 -11.45
CA LEU A 78 12.54 -16.32 -10.65
C LEU A 78 12.77 -17.60 -11.48
N SER A 79 11.81 -17.98 -12.33
CA SER A 79 11.93 -19.18 -13.14
C SER A 79 12.97 -19.05 -14.26
N GLN A 80 13.15 -17.85 -14.83
CA GLN A 80 14.06 -17.62 -15.95
C GLN A 80 15.49 -17.23 -15.53
N ALA A 81 15.62 -16.38 -14.53
CA ALA A 81 16.89 -15.78 -14.13
C ALA A 81 17.44 -16.31 -12.79
N GLY A 82 16.61 -17.02 -12.04
CA GLY A 82 16.94 -17.47 -10.69
C GLY A 82 16.89 -16.35 -9.64
N PRO A 83 16.92 -16.71 -8.34
CA PRO A 83 16.73 -15.77 -7.23
C PRO A 83 17.71 -14.61 -7.21
N ARG A 84 19.00 -14.89 -7.38
CA ARG A 84 20.08 -13.90 -7.33
C ARG A 84 19.94 -12.85 -8.41
N SER A 85 19.77 -13.30 -9.66
CA SER A 85 19.62 -12.38 -10.81
C SER A 85 18.33 -11.61 -10.75
N ALA A 86 17.24 -12.22 -10.26
CA ALA A 86 15.96 -11.55 -10.04
C ALA A 86 16.08 -10.37 -9.06
N TYR A 87 16.80 -10.59 -7.93
CA TYR A 87 17.06 -9.54 -6.97
C TYR A 87 17.95 -8.43 -7.54
N LEU A 88 18.99 -8.78 -8.29
CA LEU A 88 19.86 -7.80 -8.95
C LEU A 88 19.07 -6.92 -9.93
N ILE A 89 18.25 -7.53 -10.79
CA ILE A 89 17.41 -6.81 -11.76
C ILE A 89 16.45 -5.86 -11.03
N ALA A 90 15.77 -6.34 -9.99
CA ALA A 90 14.86 -5.51 -9.19
C ALA A 90 15.59 -4.32 -8.53
N ALA A 91 16.75 -4.57 -7.95
CA ALA A 91 17.57 -3.54 -7.30
C ALA A 91 18.09 -2.50 -8.30
N VAL A 92 18.56 -2.92 -9.48
CA VAL A 92 19.02 -2.01 -10.54
C VAL A 92 17.88 -1.13 -11.05
N ILE A 93 16.71 -1.71 -11.31
CA ILE A 93 15.51 -0.94 -11.72
C ILE A 93 15.12 0.06 -10.63
N PHE A 94 15.09 -0.37 -9.37
CA PHE A 94 14.76 0.51 -8.24
C PHE A 94 15.79 1.64 -8.08
N ALA A 95 17.08 1.33 -8.19
CA ALA A 95 18.17 2.31 -8.17
C ALA A 95 18.06 3.33 -9.32
N ALA A 96 17.79 2.86 -10.53
CA ALA A 96 17.61 3.74 -11.70
C ALA A 96 16.44 4.72 -11.47
N GLY A 97 15.29 4.21 -10.96
CA GLY A 97 14.16 5.07 -10.61
C GLY A 97 14.48 6.05 -9.47
N THR A 98 15.21 5.60 -8.45
CA THR A 98 15.65 6.44 -7.33
C THR A 98 16.57 7.57 -7.80
N LEU A 99 17.53 7.28 -8.68
CA LEU A 99 18.41 8.28 -9.27
C LEU A 99 17.63 9.26 -10.17
N THR A 100 16.70 8.76 -10.97
CA THR A 100 15.82 9.61 -11.80
C THR A 100 15.00 10.57 -10.94
N CYS A 101 14.43 10.12 -9.82
CA CYS A 101 13.73 10.98 -8.88
C CYS A 101 14.67 12.04 -8.25
N GLY A 102 15.85 11.62 -7.80
CA GLY A 102 16.84 12.52 -7.19
C GLY A 102 17.48 13.53 -8.13
N LEU A 103 17.39 13.31 -9.45
CA LEU A 103 17.89 14.21 -10.50
C LEU A 103 16.76 14.97 -11.21
N ALA A 104 15.50 14.79 -10.81
CA ALA A 104 14.35 15.33 -11.50
C ALA A 104 14.34 16.88 -11.52
N PRO A 105 14.36 17.51 -12.71
CA PRO A 105 14.24 18.97 -12.85
C PRO A 105 12.78 19.42 -12.98
N SER A 106 11.85 18.49 -13.15
CA SER A 106 10.43 18.76 -13.38
C SER A 106 9.57 17.60 -12.90
N MET A 107 8.30 17.85 -12.64
CA MET A 107 7.36 16.82 -12.18
C MET A 107 7.20 15.65 -13.15
N PRO A 108 7.11 15.80 -14.49
CA PRO A 108 7.05 14.66 -15.40
C PRO A 108 8.25 13.71 -15.27
N VAL A 109 9.47 14.23 -15.10
CA VAL A 109 10.67 13.41 -14.89
C VAL A 109 10.60 12.70 -13.52
N MET A 110 10.14 13.39 -12.49
CA MET A 110 9.89 12.80 -11.17
C MET A 110 8.92 11.63 -11.28
N LEU A 111 7.80 11.80 -11.98
CA LEU A 111 6.78 10.76 -12.17
C LEU A 111 7.30 9.56 -12.97
N ALA A 112 8.12 9.80 -14.00
CA ALA A 112 8.80 8.72 -14.71
C ALA A 112 9.74 7.94 -13.78
N GLY A 113 10.51 8.65 -12.95
CA GLY A 113 11.34 8.05 -11.90
C GLY A 113 10.51 7.22 -10.92
N ARG A 114 9.34 7.71 -10.49
CA ARG A 114 8.41 6.99 -9.60
C ARG A 114 7.86 5.72 -10.23
N ALA A 115 7.53 5.73 -11.52
CA ALA A 115 7.08 4.54 -12.24
C ALA A 115 8.19 3.48 -12.30
N ILE A 116 9.42 3.86 -12.66
CA ILE A 116 10.58 2.96 -12.70
C ILE A 116 10.88 2.42 -11.30
N GLN A 117 10.90 3.30 -10.30
CA GLN A 117 11.16 2.94 -8.91
C GLN A 117 10.07 2.01 -8.34
N GLY A 118 8.79 2.26 -8.68
CA GLY A 118 7.68 1.38 -8.33
C GLY A 118 7.83 -0.02 -8.90
N LEU A 119 8.21 -0.13 -10.18
CA LEU A 119 8.44 -1.43 -10.83
C LEU A 119 9.51 -2.24 -10.08
N GLY A 120 10.68 -1.64 -9.82
CA GLY A 120 11.76 -2.29 -9.06
C GLY A 120 11.36 -2.60 -7.61
N GLY A 121 10.72 -1.64 -6.93
CA GLY A 121 10.25 -1.77 -5.55
C GLY A 121 9.20 -2.87 -5.38
N GLY A 122 8.24 -2.98 -6.31
CA GLY A 122 7.25 -4.05 -6.33
C GLY A 122 7.88 -5.42 -6.57
N MET A 123 8.89 -5.51 -7.45
CA MET A 123 9.68 -6.73 -7.61
C MET A 123 10.38 -7.11 -6.31
N MET A 124 11.08 -6.18 -5.64
CA MET A 124 11.78 -6.44 -4.38
C MET A 124 10.84 -6.89 -3.28
N LEU A 125 9.68 -6.26 -3.16
CA LEU A 125 8.64 -6.62 -2.20
C LEU A 125 8.17 -8.07 -2.43
N ALA A 126 7.79 -8.42 -3.65
CA ALA A 126 7.29 -9.75 -3.98
C ALA A 126 8.39 -10.82 -3.89
N LEU A 127 9.63 -10.51 -4.29
CA LEU A 127 10.78 -11.39 -4.13
C LEU A 127 11.03 -11.72 -2.65
N SER A 128 10.97 -10.73 -1.76
CA SER A 128 11.19 -10.93 -0.34
C SER A 128 10.24 -11.96 0.26
N TYR A 129 8.95 -11.88 -0.06
CA TYR A 129 7.97 -12.88 0.39
C TYR A 129 8.13 -14.25 -0.30
N SER A 130 8.40 -14.27 -1.62
CA SER A 130 8.54 -15.50 -2.38
C SER A 130 9.77 -16.30 -1.95
N MET A 131 10.86 -15.62 -1.61
CA MET A 131 12.11 -16.23 -1.19
C MET A 131 12.01 -16.94 0.16
N ILE A 132 11.09 -16.54 1.06
CA ILE A 132 10.95 -17.18 2.37
C ILE A 132 10.80 -18.69 2.23
N ARG A 133 10.01 -19.16 1.26
CA ARG A 133 9.77 -20.58 1.02
C ARG A 133 10.97 -21.30 0.38
N ILE A 134 11.88 -20.57 -0.24
CA ILE A 134 13.04 -21.13 -0.96
C ILE A 134 14.24 -21.23 -0.03
N VAL A 135 14.39 -20.28 0.91
CA VAL A 135 15.61 -20.15 1.70
C VAL A 135 15.49 -20.61 3.15
N PHE A 136 14.26 -20.73 3.69
CA PHE A 136 14.01 -21.14 5.06
C PHE A 136 13.22 -22.44 5.14
N ASP A 137 13.49 -23.24 6.17
CA ASP A 137 12.67 -24.38 6.55
C ASP A 137 11.24 -23.94 6.93
N GLU A 138 10.27 -24.81 6.69
CA GLU A 138 8.85 -24.54 6.92
C GLU A 138 8.53 -24.04 8.34
N ALA A 139 9.24 -24.57 9.35
CA ALA A 139 9.09 -24.17 10.75
C ALA A 139 9.43 -22.68 11.01
N LEU A 140 10.24 -22.05 10.15
CA LEU A 140 10.64 -20.64 10.25
C LEU A 140 9.74 -19.68 9.45
N TRP A 141 8.91 -20.18 8.51
CA TRP A 141 8.10 -19.33 7.65
C TRP A 141 7.23 -18.30 8.40
N PRO A 142 6.48 -18.67 9.46
CA PRO A 142 5.65 -17.69 10.15
C PRO A 142 6.46 -16.53 10.74
N ARG A 143 7.65 -16.82 11.27
CA ARG A 143 8.54 -15.81 11.85
C ARG A 143 9.21 -14.95 10.79
N ALA A 144 9.63 -15.56 9.68
CA ALA A 144 10.21 -14.84 8.54
C ALA A 144 9.17 -13.89 7.91
N ILE A 145 7.92 -14.34 7.74
CA ILE A 145 6.82 -13.48 7.27
C ILE A 145 6.57 -12.34 8.27
N GLY A 146 6.54 -12.64 9.57
CA GLY A 146 6.38 -11.63 10.62
C GLY A 146 7.49 -10.58 10.61
N LEU A 147 8.75 -11.01 10.45
CA LEU A 147 9.92 -10.14 10.38
C LEU A 147 9.86 -9.20 9.16
N VAL A 148 9.58 -9.76 7.99
CA VAL A 148 9.47 -9.01 6.72
C VAL A 148 8.29 -8.03 6.78
N SER A 149 7.13 -8.46 7.30
CA SER A 149 5.97 -7.60 7.45
C SER A 149 6.17 -6.49 8.50
N GLY A 150 6.94 -6.77 9.55
CA GLY A 150 7.29 -5.78 10.59
C GLY A 150 8.08 -4.58 10.06
N MET A 151 8.69 -4.70 8.88
CA MET A 151 9.41 -3.59 8.25
C MET A 151 8.52 -2.42 7.86
N TRP A 152 7.24 -2.62 7.64
CA TRP A 152 6.30 -1.52 7.45
C TRP A 152 6.22 -0.61 8.69
N GLY A 153 6.21 -1.20 9.90
CA GLY A 153 6.28 -0.44 11.15
C GLY A 153 7.60 0.34 11.31
N VAL A 154 8.73 -0.25 10.93
CA VAL A 154 10.02 0.46 10.92
C VAL A 154 10.01 1.58 9.90
N ALA A 155 9.45 1.36 8.73
CA ALA A 155 9.39 2.35 7.66
C ALA A 155 8.57 3.59 8.05
N THR A 156 7.50 3.44 8.86
CA THR A 156 6.73 4.60 9.36
C THR A 156 7.53 5.53 10.26
N LEU A 157 8.60 5.05 10.87
CA LEU A 157 9.51 5.87 11.70
C LEU A 157 10.69 6.39 10.89
N VAL A 158 11.32 5.52 10.10
CA VAL A 158 12.56 5.84 9.37
C VAL A 158 12.28 6.72 8.15
N GLY A 159 11.17 6.49 7.45
CA GLY A 159 10.81 7.25 6.24
C GLY A 159 10.66 8.75 6.49
N PRO A 160 9.78 9.18 7.43
CA PRO A 160 9.66 10.57 7.81
C PRO A 160 10.95 11.19 8.38
N ALA A 161 11.75 10.40 9.13
CA ALA A 161 13.04 10.88 9.62
C ALA A 161 13.98 11.29 8.48
N ILE A 162 14.16 10.41 7.51
CA ILE A 162 15.03 10.69 6.36
C ILE A 162 14.40 11.78 5.49
N GLY A 163 13.14 11.60 5.07
CA GLY A 163 12.47 12.56 4.20
C GLY A 163 12.37 13.95 4.83
N GLY A 164 11.91 14.02 6.06
CA GLY A 164 11.70 15.28 6.77
C GLY A 164 12.98 16.08 7.00
N VAL A 165 14.05 15.42 7.44
CA VAL A 165 15.36 16.10 7.65
C VAL A 165 15.87 16.71 6.34
N PHE A 166 15.87 15.96 5.25
CA PHE A 166 16.34 16.50 3.96
C PHE A 166 15.40 17.56 3.36
N ALA A 167 14.10 17.47 3.63
CA ALA A 167 13.15 18.51 3.24
C ALA A 167 13.35 19.81 4.05
N GLU A 168 13.55 19.71 5.37
CA GLU A 168 13.85 20.90 6.22
C GLU A 168 15.15 21.58 5.84
N LEU A 169 16.15 20.83 5.43
CA LEU A 169 17.42 21.38 4.94
C LEU A 169 17.32 21.98 3.52
N GLY A 170 16.16 21.89 2.86
CA GLY A 170 15.97 22.37 1.49
C GLY A 170 16.67 21.54 0.42
N ILE A 171 17.17 20.35 0.75
CA ILE A 171 17.90 19.44 -0.15
C ILE A 171 17.17 18.13 -0.35
N TRP A 172 15.87 18.19 -0.61
CA TRP A 172 14.98 17.02 -0.73
C TRP A 172 15.51 15.92 -1.67
N ARG A 173 16.31 16.27 -2.69
CA ARG A 173 16.94 15.32 -3.61
C ARG A 173 17.86 14.34 -2.89
N ALA A 174 18.51 14.80 -1.82
CA ALA A 174 19.39 13.98 -0.99
C ALA A 174 18.63 12.84 -0.28
N ALA A 175 17.32 12.99 -0.04
CA ALA A 175 16.51 11.93 0.50
C ALA A 175 16.47 10.69 -0.44
N PHE A 176 16.42 10.89 -1.76
CA PHE A 176 16.55 9.80 -2.73
C PHE A 176 17.98 9.27 -2.82
N TRP A 177 18.98 10.16 -2.85
CA TRP A 177 20.39 9.73 -2.92
C TRP A 177 20.83 8.94 -1.68
N SER A 178 20.26 9.22 -0.51
CA SER A 178 20.55 8.47 0.73
C SER A 178 20.15 7.00 0.62
N LEU A 179 19.22 6.64 -0.26
CA LEU A 179 18.86 5.26 -0.53
C LEU A 179 19.90 4.51 -1.36
N ALA A 180 20.73 5.19 -2.16
CA ALA A 180 21.68 4.55 -3.05
C ALA A 180 22.70 3.64 -2.34
N PRO A 181 23.38 4.07 -1.25
CA PRO A 181 24.27 3.18 -0.51
C PRO A 181 23.52 2.01 0.14
N VAL A 182 22.28 2.22 0.59
CA VAL A 182 21.45 1.15 1.18
C VAL A 182 21.09 0.11 0.10
N ILE A 183 20.67 0.55 -1.09
CA ILE A 183 20.42 -0.33 -2.25
C ILE A 183 21.68 -1.13 -2.59
N ALA A 184 22.86 -0.49 -2.63
CA ALA A 184 24.12 -1.16 -2.94
C ALA A 184 24.45 -2.25 -1.91
N VAL A 185 24.33 -1.96 -0.62
CA VAL A 185 24.57 -2.94 0.46
C VAL A 185 23.62 -4.13 0.32
N PHE A 186 22.32 -3.92 0.17
CA PHE A 186 21.36 -5.01 0.01
C PHE A 186 21.57 -5.80 -1.28
N THR A 187 21.97 -5.14 -2.37
CA THR A 187 22.31 -5.83 -3.61
C THR A 187 23.52 -6.74 -3.42
N ILE A 188 24.57 -6.26 -2.76
CA ILE A 188 25.77 -7.06 -2.46
C ILE A 188 25.39 -8.26 -1.57
N MET A 189 24.59 -8.04 -0.52
CA MET A 189 24.11 -9.12 0.34
C MET A 189 23.32 -10.15 -0.46
N ALA A 190 22.39 -9.74 -1.31
CA ALA A 190 21.60 -10.63 -2.15
C ALA A 190 22.49 -11.46 -3.08
N MET A 191 23.51 -10.84 -3.68
CA MET A 191 24.47 -11.49 -4.58
C MET A 191 25.35 -12.51 -3.87
N THR A 192 25.60 -12.35 -2.57
CA THR A 192 26.44 -13.29 -1.79
C THR A 192 25.66 -14.46 -1.23
N VAL A 193 24.41 -14.23 -0.80
CA VAL A 193 23.66 -15.19 0.04
C VAL A 193 22.58 -15.95 -0.72
N LEU A 194 21.94 -15.32 -1.73
CA LEU A 194 20.86 -15.98 -2.47
C LEU A 194 21.39 -17.05 -3.44
N PRO A 195 20.64 -18.15 -3.64
CA PRO A 195 21.04 -19.19 -4.59
C PRO A 195 21.07 -18.64 -6.02
N ARG A 196 22.01 -19.18 -6.82
CA ARG A 196 22.17 -18.79 -8.23
C ARG A 196 21.11 -19.38 -9.13
N GLU A 197 20.72 -20.61 -8.85
CA GLU A 197 19.77 -21.36 -9.68
C GLU A 197 18.42 -21.46 -8.98
N SER A 198 17.34 -21.43 -9.74
CA SER A 198 16.04 -21.83 -9.23
C SER A 198 15.97 -23.36 -9.26
N GLY A 199 15.73 -23.96 -8.11
CA GLY A 199 15.47 -25.40 -8.01
C GLY A 199 14.12 -25.85 -8.59
N SER A 200 13.41 -24.98 -9.27
CA SER A 200 12.09 -25.27 -9.86
C SER A 200 12.19 -25.36 -11.37
N ALA A 201 11.65 -26.43 -11.93
CA ALA A 201 11.45 -26.56 -13.37
C ALA A 201 10.75 -25.31 -13.89
N ALA A 202 11.23 -24.77 -15.02
CA ALA A 202 10.69 -23.57 -15.65
C ALA A 202 9.17 -23.67 -15.79
N SER A 203 8.44 -23.05 -14.87
CA SER A 203 7.01 -22.92 -15.04
C SER A 203 6.80 -21.97 -16.22
N ASN A 204 6.25 -22.51 -17.31
CA ASN A 204 5.87 -21.72 -18.49
C ASN A 204 4.67 -20.82 -18.15
N ASP A 205 4.78 -20.13 -17.03
CA ASP A 205 3.69 -19.32 -16.46
C ASP A 205 3.49 -18.06 -17.28
N ARG A 206 2.51 -18.12 -18.19
CA ARG A 206 2.05 -16.94 -18.92
C ARG A 206 1.41 -15.98 -17.90
N LEU A 207 1.84 -14.73 -17.93
CA LEU A 207 1.27 -13.66 -17.10
C LEU A 207 -0.18 -13.38 -17.49
N ALA A 208 -0.98 -12.96 -16.54
CA ALA A 208 -2.36 -12.51 -16.74
C ALA A 208 -2.40 -11.07 -17.33
N TRP A 209 -1.74 -10.88 -18.49
CA TRP A 209 -1.57 -9.57 -19.11
C TRP A 209 -2.86 -8.78 -19.28
N PRO A 210 -3.98 -9.39 -19.77
CA PRO A 210 -5.22 -8.64 -19.94
C PRO A 210 -5.72 -8.03 -18.63
N GLN A 211 -5.64 -8.77 -17.54
CA GLN A 211 -6.07 -8.30 -16.22
C GLN A 211 -5.17 -7.17 -15.70
N LEU A 212 -3.85 -7.33 -15.83
CA LEU A 212 -2.87 -6.32 -15.40
C LEU A 212 -3.01 -5.02 -16.20
N ILE A 213 -3.22 -5.12 -17.50
CA ILE A 213 -3.45 -3.96 -18.37
C ILE A 213 -4.76 -3.24 -17.97
N LEU A 214 -5.84 -3.98 -17.72
CA LEU A 214 -7.11 -3.41 -17.33
C LEU A 214 -7.04 -2.71 -15.96
N LEU A 215 -6.34 -3.32 -14.97
CA LEU A 215 -6.10 -2.70 -13.67
C LEU A 215 -5.29 -1.40 -13.82
N THR A 216 -4.19 -1.45 -14.55
CA THR A 216 -3.32 -0.29 -14.79
C THR A 216 -4.08 0.81 -15.53
N ALA A 217 -4.80 0.47 -16.59
CA ALA A 217 -5.59 1.42 -17.38
C ALA A 217 -6.71 2.07 -16.54
N ALA A 218 -7.34 1.33 -15.63
CA ALA A 218 -8.36 1.89 -14.74
C ALA A 218 -7.79 2.97 -13.80
N VAL A 219 -6.63 2.73 -13.20
CA VAL A 219 -5.95 3.74 -12.35
C VAL A 219 -5.53 4.95 -13.18
N LEU A 220 -4.92 4.71 -14.35
CA LEU A 220 -4.46 5.79 -15.23
C LEU A 220 -5.63 6.62 -15.80
N ALA A 221 -6.79 6.02 -16.05
CA ALA A 221 -7.99 6.73 -16.49
C ALA A 221 -8.47 7.75 -15.44
N VAL A 222 -8.55 7.35 -14.17
CA VAL A 222 -8.89 8.26 -13.07
C VAL A 222 -7.80 9.32 -12.91
N SER A 223 -6.55 8.89 -12.91
CA SER A 223 -5.41 9.82 -12.76
C SER A 223 -5.38 10.86 -13.89
N ALA A 224 -5.58 10.46 -15.15
CA ALA A 224 -5.60 11.40 -16.28
C ALA A 224 -6.76 12.38 -16.19
N GLY A 225 -7.95 11.92 -15.78
CA GLY A 225 -9.07 12.81 -15.48
C GLY A 225 -8.73 13.84 -14.39
N SER A 226 -7.98 13.45 -13.36
CA SER A 226 -7.71 14.28 -12.18
C SER A 226 -6.84 15.51 -12.43
N ILE A 227 -6.15 15.60 -13.56
CA ILE A 227 -5.29 16.76 -13.91
C ILE A 227 -6.12 17.99 -14.25
N SER A 228 -7.33 17.78 -14.77
CA SER A 228 -8.21 18.86 -15.18
C SER A 228 -9.17 19.25 -14.05
N SER A 229 -9.47 20.54 -13.95
CA SER A 229 -10.57 21.04 -13.12
C SER A 229 -11.95 20.86 -13.76
N GLU A 230 -12.02 20.41 -15.03
CA GLU A 230 -13.26 20.19 -15.75
C GLU A 230 -13.99 18.94 -15.27
N MET A 231 -15.20 19.11 -14.74
CA MET A 231 -16.03 18.02 -14.22
C MET A 231 -16.28 16.92 -15.26
N ALA A 232 -16.41 17.28 -16.55
CA ALA A 232 -16.65 16.32 -17.63
C ALA A 232 -15.48 15.37 -17.83
N LEU A 233 -14.25 15.85 -17.78
CA LEU A 233 -13.03 15.04 -17.90
C LEU A 233 -12.83 14.12 -16.67
N ASN A 234 -13.07 14.66 -15.49
CA ASN A 234 -13.03 13.89 -14.25
C ASN A 234 -14.07 12.75 -14.25
N ALA A 235 -15.33 13.08 -14.57
CA ALA A 235 -16.39 12.08 -14.69
C ALA A 235 -16.08 11.05 -15.79
N GLY A 236 -15.56 11.49 -16.93
CA GLY A 236 -15.12 10.61 -18.01
C GLY A 236 -14.05 9.61 -17.57
N GLY A 237 -13.06 10.07 -16.80
CA GLY A 237 -12.02 9.21 -16.23
C GLY A 237 -12.59 8.14 -15.28
N VAL A 238 -13.52 8.54 -14.41
CA VAL A 238 -14.19 7.61 -13.48
C VAL A 238 -15.08 6.61 -14.24
N VAL A 239 -15.88 7.08 -15.19
CA VAL A 239 -16.74 6.19 -16.02
C VAL A 239 -15.90 5.19 -16.79
N LEU A 240 -14.79 5.64 -17.41
CA LEU A 240 -13.86 4.76 -18.10
C LEU A 240 -13.26 3.72 -17.16
N ALA A 241 -12.84 4.12 -15.97
CA ALA A 241 -12.31 3.19 -14.96
C ALA A 241 -13.36 2.14 -14.54
N ILE A 242 -14.61 2.55 -14.34
CA ILE A 242 -15.71 1.61 -14.03
C ILE A 242 -15.90 0.62 -15.17
N VAL A 243 -15.91 1.08 -16.43
CA VAL A 243 -16.05 0.20 -17.62
C VAL A 243 -14.89 -0.79 -17.67
N LEU A 244 -13.65 -0.34 -17.45
CA LEU A 244 -12.47 -1.21 -17.44
C LEU A 244 -12.52 -2.24 -16.30
N LEU A 245 -13.02 -1.89 -15.13
CA LEU A 245 -13.19 -2.82 -14.01
C LEU A 245 -14.33 -3.84 -14.26
N LEU A 246 -15.42 -3.42 -14.91
CA LEU A 246 -16.47 -4.35 -15.36
C LEU A 246 -15.94 -5.31 -16.42
N LEU A 247 -15.14 -4.81 -17.37
CA LEU A 247 -14.45 -5.63 -18.35
C LEU A 247 -13.47 -6.61 -17.68
N LEU A 248 -12.68 -6.13 -16.70
CA LEU A 248 -11.83 -6.98 -15.89
C LEU A 248 -12.61 -8.13 -15.24
N ALA A 249 -13.78 -7.83 -14.63
CA ALA A 249 -14.61 -8.85 -14.01
C ALA A 249 -15.10 -9.90 -15.02
N THR A 250 -15.40 -9.50 -16.27
CA THR A 250 -15.80 -10.43 -17.33
C THR A 250 -14.63 -11.27 -17.84
N VAL A 251 -13.46 -10.65 -18.04
CA VAL A 251 -12.21 -11.33 -18.43
C VAL A 251 -11.81 -12.34 -17.36
N GLU A 252 -11.80 -11.93 -16.11
CA GLU A 252 -11.38 -12.75 -14.97
C GLU A 252 -12.26 -14.00 -14.78
N LYS A 253 -13.59 -13.86 -14.96
CA LYS A 253 -14.53 -15.00 -14.88
C LYS A 253 -14.28 -16.05 -15.96
N LYS A 254 -13.77 -15.66 -17.13
CA LYS A 254 -13.52 -16.54 -18.29
C LYS A 254 -12.05 -16.97 -18.39
N ALA A 255 -11.15 -16.34 -17.63
CA ALA A 255 -9.73 -16.57 -17.73
C ALA A 255 -9.35 -17.97 -17.23
N SER A 256 -8.53 -18.66 -18.00
CA SER A 256 -7.85 -19.87 -17.56
C SER A 256 -6.83 -19.59 -16.46
N ARG A 257 -6.23 -18.38 -16.48
CA ARG A 257 -5.34 -17.87 -15.44
C ARG A 257 -5.98 -16.67 -14.79
N ARG A 258 -6.29 -16.83 -13.52
CA ARG A 258 -6.96 -15.82 -12.70
C ARG A 258 -5.98 -15.10 -11.80
N ILE A 259 -6.29 -13.86 -11.49
CA ILE A 259 -5.60 -13.06 -10.49
C ILE A 259 -6.35 -13.04 -9.16
N LEU A 260 -7.63 -13.47 -9.17
CA LEU A 260 -8.50 -13.54 -8.01
C LEU A 260 -9.06 -14.97 -7.85
N PRO A 261 -9.28 -15.46 -6.60
CA PRO A 261 -9.93 -16.75 -6.34
C PRO A 261 -11.33 -16.83 -6.91
N LYS A 262 -11.82 -18.05 -7.15
CA LYS A 262 -13.21 -18.29 -7.52
C LYS A 262 -14.16 -17.69 -6.48
N GLY A 263 -15.18 -16.97 -6.96
CA GLY A 263 -16.17 -16.35 -6.08
C GLY A 263 -15.83 -14.96 -5.56
N SER A 264 -14.71 -14.34 -5.98
CA SER A 264 -14.32 -12.97 -5.59
C SER A 264 -15.33 -11.90 -6.01
N PHE A 265 -16.08 -12.13 -7.08
CA PHE A 265 -17.17 -11.25 -7.53
C PHE A 265 -18.55 -11.60 -6.96
N SER A 266 -18.64 -12.61 -6.08
CA SER A 266 -19.89 -12.98 -5.42
C SER A 266 -19.90 -12.43 -3.98
N ILE A 267 -20.81 -11.52 -3.69
CA ILE A 267 -20.95 -10.90 -2.35
C ILE A 267 -21.10 -11.98 -1.26
N ARG A 268 -21.79 -13.09 -1.55
CA ARG A 268 -22.03 -14.19 -0.60
C ARG A 268 -20.80 -15.05 -0.34
N LYS A 269 -19.82 -15.09 -1.27
CA LYS A 269 -18.58 -15.87 -1.14
C LYS A 269 -17.44 -14.98 -0.62
N LEU A 270 -16.61 -14.48 -1.51
CA LEU A 270 -15.43 -13.67 -1.21
C LEU A 270 -15.64 -12.18 -1.49
N GLY A 271 -16.64 -11.81 -2.30
CA GLY A 271 -16.81 -10.43 -2.77
C GLY A 271 -16.97 -9.41 -1.65
N ALA A 272 -17.76 -9.70 -0.62
CA ALA A 272 -17.91 -8.78 0.51
C ALA A 272 -16.59 -8.59 1.29
N LEU A 273 -15.75 -9.63 1.40
CA LEU A 273 -14.43 -9.54 2.03
C LEU A 273 -13.49 -8.64 1.23
N TYR A 274 -13.40 -8.86 -0.09
CA TYR A 274 -12.55 -8.03 -0.97
C TYR A 274 -13.05 -6.59 -1.06
N LEU A 275 -14.37 -6.35 -1.09
CA LEU A 275 -14.93 -5.00 -1.08
C LEU A 275 -14.63 -4.27 0.23
N THR A 276 -14.77 -4.96 1.38
CA THR A 276 -14.41 -4.36 2.68
C THR A 276 -12.94 -3.99 2.73
N LEU A 277 -12.04 -4.90 2.29
CA LEU A 277 -10.61 -4.66 2.20
C LEU A 277 -10.31 -3.49 1.26
N ALA A 278 -10.94 -3.46 0.10
CA ALA A 278 -10.76 -2.44 -0.92
C ALA A 278 -11.15 -1.04 -0.41
N PHE A 279 -12.35 -0.91 0.17
CA PHE A 279 -12.83 0.36 0.68
C PHE A 279 -12.02 0.87 1.88
N LEU A 280 -11.59 -0.01 2.80
CA LEU A 280 -10.71 0.35 3.90
C LEU A 280 -9.35 0.82 3.40
N SER A 281 -8.73 0.10 2.45
CA SER A 281 -7.44 0.51 1.86
C SER A 281 -7.54 1.84 1.14
N ALA A 282 -8.56 2.02 0.29
CA ALA A 282 -8.76 3.28 -0.43
C ALA A 282 -9.00 4.45 0.53
N SER A 283 -9.80 4.24 1.59
CA SER A 283 -10.10 5.29 2.58
C SER A 283 -8.83 5.81 3.27
N VAL A 284 -7.95 4.93 3.71
CA VAL A 284 -6.69 5.29 4.40
C VAL A 284 -5.74 6.06 3.49
N THR A 285 -5.71 5.71 2.20
CA THR A 285 -4.76 6.28 1.22
C THR A 285 -4.90 7.80 1.11
N SER A 286 -6.10 8.36 1.25
CA SER A 286 -6.31 9.82 1.20
C SER A 286 -5.51 10.53 2.29
N SER A 287 -5.51 9.99 3.49
CA SER A 287 -4.76 10.53 4.62
C SER A 287 -3.25 10.33 4.43
N GLU A 288 -2.81 9.15 4.00
CA GLU A 288 -1.39 8.88 3.76
C GLU A 288 -0.77 9.85 2.75
N VAL A 289 -1.50 10.20 1.71
CA VAL A 289 -0.99 11.05 0.63
C VAL A 289 -1.03 12.53 0.98
N PHE A 290 -2.12 13.01 1.59
CA PHE A 290 -2.38 14.45 1.70
C PHE A 290 -2.14 15.03 3.10
N VAL A 291 -2.18 14.23 4.18
CA VAL A 291 -1.99 14.73 5.54
C VAL A 291 -0.66 15.47 5.73
N PRO A 292 0.50 15.01 5.18
CA PRO A 292 1.74 15.76 5.29
C PRO A 292 1.65 17.16 4.67
N LEU A 293 0.96 17.31 3.53
CA LEU A 293 0.71 18.60 2.89
C LEU A 293 -0.17 19.50 3.76
N PHE A 294 -1.25 18.95 4.29
CA PHE A 294 -2.19 19.72 5.09
C PHE A 294 -1.56 20.21 6.40
N PHE A 295 -0.74 19.39 7.07
CA PHE A 295 0.00 19.83 8.23
C PHE A 295 0.99 20.94 7.91
N GLN A 296 1.66 20.89 6.78
CA GLN A 296 2.62 21.92 6.39
C GLN A 296 1.92 23.23 5.99
N VAL A 297 0.86 23.18 5.19
CA VAL A 297 0.22 24.37 4.62
C VAL A 297 -0.81 24.98 5.56
N LEU A 298 -1.61 24.16 6.26
CA LEU A 298 -2.72 24.64 7.08
C LEU A 298 -2.36 24.79 8.56
N HIS A 299 -1.43 23.97 9.04
CA HIS A 299 -1.04 23.97 10.47
C HIS A 299 0.40 24.38 10.71
N ASN A 300 1.05 24.99 9.71
CA ASN A 300 2.38 25.56 9.80
C ASN A 300 3.44 24.62 10.41
N GLN A 301 3.33 23.31 10.12
CA GLN A 301 4.28 22.32 10.61
C GLN A 301 5.47 22.17 9.67
N SER A 302 6.65 21.92 10.27
CA SER A 302 7.82 21.56 9.47
C SER A 302 7.63 20.22 8.77
N PRO A 303 8.33 19.96 7.66
CA PRO A 303 8.24 18.69 6.93
C PRO A 303 8.47 17.46 7.80
N LEU A 304 9.45 17.53 8.74
CA LEU A 304 9.77 16.45 9.67
C LEU A 304 8.61 16.17 10.62
N VAL A 305 8.08 17.22 11.25
CA VAL A 305 6.95 17.09 12.17
C VAL A 305 5.72 16.60 11.44
N ALA A 306 5.37 17.17 10.29
CA ALA A 306 4.24 16.76 9.47
C ALA A 306 4.32 15.28 9.07
N GLY A 307 5.51 14.80 8.69
CA GLY A 307 5.76 13.41 8.38
C GLY A 307 5.50 12.48 9.57
N TYR A 308 5.99 12.83 10.76
CA TYR A 308 5.77 12.03 11.97
C TYR A 308 4.31 12.06 12.44
N LEU A 309 3.64 13.21 12.35
CA LEU A 309 2.22 13.30 12.69
C LEU A 309 1.36 12.43 11.75
N ALA A 310 1.68 12.42 10.45
CA ALA A 310 1.03 11.53 9.49
C ALA A 310 1.33 10.04 9.78
N ALA A 311 2.55 9.72 10.22
CA ALA A 311 2.97 8.35 10.55
C ALA A 311 2.24 7.76 11.77
N ILE A 312 1.57 8.58 12.61
CA ILE A 312 0.73 8.13 13.73
C ILE A 312 -0.32 7.12 13.24
N MET A 313 -0.90 7.35 12.07
CA MET A 313 -1.89 6.45 11.48
C MET A 313 -1.29 5.06 11.19
N GLY A 314 -0.12 4.98 10.58
CA GLY A 314 0.58 3.72 10.31
C GLY A 314 1.05 2.99 11.58
N GLY A 315 1.56 3.74 12.56
CA GLY A 315 1.92 3.22 13.88
C GLY A 315 0.72 2.62 14.61
N SER A 316 -0.41 3.32 14.60
CA SER A 316 -1.66 2.87 15.20
C SER A 316 -2.25 1.65 14.49
N TRP A 317 -2.11 1.55 13.15
CA TRP A 317 -2.44 0.35 12.39
C TRP A 317 -1.64 -0.86 12.92
N THR A 318 -0.35 -0.71 13.09
CA THR A 318 0.51 -1.79 13.61
C THR A 318 0.06 -2.23 15.01
N LEU A 319 -0.21 -1.28 15.92
CA LEU A 319 -0.71 -1.57 17.26
C LEU A 319 -2.08 -2.29 17.22
N GLY A 320 -2.99 -1.84 16.37
CA GLY A 320 -4.28 -2.48 16.16
C GLY A 320 -4.15 -3.93 15.68
N SER A 321 -3.27 -4.17 14.70
CA SER A 321 -3.03 -5.51 14.14
C SER A 321 -2.46 -6.47 15.19
N ILE A 322 -1.48 -6.03 15.98
CA ILE A 322 -0.89 -6.83 17.04
C ILE A 322 -1.92 -7.10 18.15
N GLY A 323 -2.61 -6.05 18.60
CA GLY A 323 -3.59 -6.15 19.69
C GLY A 323 -4.80 -7.01 19.35
N SER A 324 -5.16 -7.12 18.05
CA SER A 324 -6.32 -7.92 17.62
C SER A 324 -6.00 -9.39 17.39
N SER A 325 -4.74 -9.77 17.27
CA SER A 325 -4.32 -11.12 16.88
C SER A 325 -4.81 -12.22 17.82
N GLY A 326 -5.04 -11.89 19.11
CA GLY A 326 -5.56 -12.80 20.14
C GLY A 326 -7.08 -12.78 20.34
N ILE A 327 -7.84 -12.03 19.53
CA ILE A 327 -9.29 -11.92 19.71
C ILE A 327 -10.00 -13.23 19.35
N ALA A 328 -10.82 -13.73 20.29
CA ALA A 328 -11.58 -14.96 20.12
C ALA A 328 -12.52 -14.90 18.91
N ALA A 329 -12.68 -16.03 18.22
CA ALA A 329 -13.48 -16.16 16.99
C ALA A 329 -14.91 -15.60 17.09
N GLY A 330 -15.56 -15.72 18.27
CA GLY A 330 -16.91 -15.18 18.49
C GLY A 330 -17.02 -13.65 18.54
N ARG A 331 -15.91 -12.93 18.67
CA ARG A 331 -15.87 -11.46 18.70
C ARG A 331 -15.42 -10.82 17.39
N THR A 332 -14.91 -11.61 16.44
CA THR A 332 -14.36 -11.12 15.15
C THR A 332 -15.37 -10.34 14.32
N ASP A 333 -16.66 -10.68 14.38
CA ASP A 333 -17.70 -9.91 13.66
C ASP A 333 -17.81 -8.48 14.15
N ARG A 334 -17.72 -8.27 15.47
CA ARG A 334 -17.77 -6.93 16.07
C ARG A 334 -16.53 -6.11 15.69
N VAL A 335 -15.37 -6.74 15.65
CA VAL A 335 -14.11 -6.11 15.25
C VAL A 335 -14.16 -5.68 13.79
N ILE A 336 -14.66 -6.54 12.89
CA ILE A 336 -14.79 -6.22 11.47
C ILE A 336 -15.77 -5.05 11.25
N LEU A 337 -16.83 -4.94 12.04
CA LEU A 337 -17.77 -3.81 11.96
C LEU A 337 -17.23 -2.53 12.61
N ALA A 338 -16.34 -2.65 13.61
CA ALA A 338 -15.80 -1.49 14.32
C ALA A 338 -14.87 -0.63 13.43
N ALA A 339 -14.05 -1.25 12.60
CA ALA A 339 -13.08 -0.52 11.77
C ALA A 339 -13.70 0.53 10.84
N PRO A 340 -14.73 0.18 10.03
CA PRO A 340 -15.37 1.19 9.18
C PRO A 340 -16.03 2.32 9.98
N VAL A 341 -16.60 2.01 11.15
CA VAL A 341 -17.20 3.03 12.05
C VAL A 341 -16.11 3.99 12.56
N MET A 342 -14.97 3.45 12.99
CA MET A 342 -13.81 4.25 13.39
C MET A 342 -13.27 5.06 12.22
N GLY A 343 -13.26 4.48 11.01
CA GLY A 343 -12.89 5.16 9.78
C GLY A 343 -13.80 6.35 9.48
N VAL A 344 -15.13 6.18 9.55
CA VAL A 344 -16.08 7.28 9.36
C VAL A 344 -15.89 8.36 10.42
N ALA A 345 -15.81 7.99 11.69
CA ALA A 345 -15.63 8.93 12.79
C ALA A 345 -14.32 9.74 12.62
N GLY A 346 -13.22 9.06 12.33
CA GLY A 346 -11.93 9.71 12.10
C GLY A 346 -11.93 10.63 10.88
N MET A 347 -12.46 10.18 9.74
CA MET A 347 -12.54 11.00 8.52
C MET A 347 -13.41 12.25 8.71
N VAL A 348 -14.58 12.11 9.36
CA VAL A 348 -15.43 13.26 9.68
C VAL A 348 -14.72 14.21 10.63
N THR A 349 -14.00 13.71 11.64
CA THR A 349 -13.21 14.55 12.54
C THR A 349 -12.10 15.30 11.79
N LEU A 350 -11.40 14.65 10.87
CA LEU A 350 -10.39 15.30 10.02
C LEU A 350 -11.02 16.36 9.09
N ALA A 351 -12.20 16.07 8.52
CA ALA A 351 -12.92 17.02 7.67
C ALA A 351 -13.32 18.32 8.41
N VAL A 352 -13.52 18.24 9.72
CA VAL A 352 -13.89 19.39 10.55
C VAL A 352 -12.66 20.13 11.09
N LEU A 353 -11.62 19.39 11.50
CA LEU A 353 -10.50 19.97 12.25
C LEU A 353 -9.32 20.45 11.38
N ILE A 354 -9.10 19.84 10.22
CA ILE A 354 -7.96 20.23 9.36
C ILE A 354 -8.22 21.54 8.58
N PRO A 355 -9.40 21.77 7.96
CA PRO A 355 -9.61 22.94 7.09
C PRO A 355 -9.45 24.31 7.76
N PRO A 356 -9.85 24.52 9.03
CA PRO A 356 -9.69 25.83 9.66
C PRO A 356 -8.23 26.28 9.77
N GLY A 357 -7.29 25.34 9.77
CA GLY A 357 -5.89 25.63 10.04
C GLY A 357 -5.62 26.02 11.48
N SER A 358 -4.34 26.19 11.83
CA SER A 358 -3.90 26.67 13.15
C SER A 358 -2.45 27.11 13.11
N ASP A 359 -2.00 27.81 14.17
CA ASP A 359 -0.59 28.16 14.35
C ASP A 359 0.29 26.96 14.73
N GLY A 360 -0.28 25.76 14.75
CA GLY A 360 0.47 24.52 15.00
C GLY A 360 0.72 24.21 16.46
N HIS A 361 -0.05 24.80 17.37
CA HIS A 361 0.05 24.46 18.78
C HIS A 361 -0.41 23.01 19.04
N TRP A 362 0.18 22.35 20.03
CA TRP A 362 -0.09 20.95 20.34
C TRP A 362 -1.56 20.66 20.66
N TYR A 363 -2.29 21.58 21.26
CA TYR A 363 -3.70 21.42 21.60
C TYR A 363 -4.61 21.44 20.36
N ASP A 364 -4.18 22.07 19.25
CA ASP A 364 -4.90 22.04 17.97
C ASP A 364 -4.58 20.74 17.22
N LEU A 365 -3.34 20.28 17.30
CA LEU A 365 -2.87 19.10 16.59
C LEU A 365 -3.31 17.78 17.24
N LEU A 366 -3.43 17.73 18.57
CA LEU A 366 -3.74 16.53 19.32
C LEU A 366 -5.05 15.86 18.88
N PRO A 367 -6.20 16.57 18.69
CA PRO A 367 -7.43 15.98 18.21
C PRO A 367 -7.29 15.40 16.79
N ILE A 368 -6.51 16.05 15.90
CA ILE A 368 -6.21 15.56 14.55
C ILE A 368 -5.40 14.27 14.64
N CYS A 369 -4.37 14.22 15.48
CA CYS A 369 -3.55 13.04 15.72
C CYS A 369 -4.38 11.88 16.30
N ILE A 370 -5.32 12.15 17.21
CA ILE A 370 -6.25 11.15 17.72
C ILE A 370 -7.14 10.60 16.60
N ALA A 371 -7.65 11.45 15.72
CA ALA A 371 -8.45 11.02 14.58
C ALA A 371 -7.65 10.11 13.62
N LEU A 372 -6.40 10.47 13.31
CA LEU A 372 -5.48 9.64 12.52
C LEU A 372 -5.21 8.29 13.22
N ALA A 373 -4.97 8.33 14.54
CA ALA A 373 -4.76 7.12 15.31
C ALA A 373 -6.00 6.21 15.31
N VAL A 374 -7.19 6.77 15.43
CA VAL A 374 -8.47 6.03 15.38
C VAL A 374 -8.66 5.35 14.03
N ILE A 375 -8.39 6.04 12.91
CA ILE A 375 -8.47 5.47 11.56
C ILE A 375 -7.50 4.29 11.43
N GLY A 376 -6.22 4.52 11.72
CA GLY A 376 -5.19 3.49 11.60
C GLY A 376 -5.46 2.28 12.49
N PHE A 377 -5.78 2.51 13.76
CA PHE A 377 -6.07 1.46 14.72
C PHE A 377 -7.27 0.62 14.29
N GLY A 378 -8.35 1.24 13.80
CA GLY A 378 -9.54 0.56 13.29
C GLY A 378 -9.21 -0.41 12.16
N VAL A 379 -8.46 0.05 11.16
CA VAL A 379 -8.03 -0.81 10.04
C VAL A 379 -7.12 -1.92 10.54
N GLY A 380 -6.15 -1.60 11.41
CA GLY A 380 -5.26 -2.57 12.02
C GLY A 380 -6.00 -3.67 12.77
N LEU A 381 -6.99 -3.32 13.59
CA LEU A 381 -7.85 -4.29 14.31
C LEU A 381 -8.49 -5.31 13.36
N THR A 382 -8.95 -4.87 12.20
CA THR A 382 -9.77 -5.69 11.29
C THR A 382 -8.93 -6.49 10.31
N TRP A 383 -7.75 -6.00 9.97
CA TRP A 383 -6.92 -6.54 8.90
C TRP A 383 -6.61 -8.04 9.02
N PRO A 384 -6.06 -8.55 10.15
CA PRO A 384 -5.76 -9.97 10.30
C PRO A 384 -7.00 -10.87 10.18
N HIS A 385 -8.15 -10.37 10.64
CA HIS A 385 -9.41 -11.12 10.62
C HIS A 385 -10.00 -11.21 9.21
N LEU A 386 -9.88 -10.14 8.39
CA LEU A 386 -10.28 -10.18 6.98
C LEU A 386 -9.43 -11.17 6.20
N LEU A 387 -8.09 -11.11 6.37
CA LEU A 387 -7.18 -12.03 5.71
C LEU A 387 -7.49 -13.49 6.07
N THR A 388 -7.62 -13.77 7.35
CA THR A 388 -7.94 -15.11 7.85
C THR A 388 -9.25 -15.64 7.25
N ARG A 389 -10.27 -14.78 7.11
CA ARG A 389 -11.55 -15.18 6.49
C ARG A 389 -11.43 -15.39 4.98
N ILE A 390 -10.62 -14.59 4.28
CA ILE A 390 -10.36 -14.80 2.84
C ILE A 390 -9.70 -16.17 2.65
N PHE A 391 -8.66 -16.49 3.41
CA PHE A 391 -7.94 -17.75 3.31
C PHE A 391 -8.81 -18.96 3.66
N LYS A 392 -9.66 -18.87 4.70
CA LYS A 392 -10.57 -19.95 5.09
C LYS A 392 -11.73 -20.19 4.13
N ARG A 393 -12.18 -19.15 3.40
CA ARG A 393 -13.31 -19.25 2.44
C ARG A 393 -12.87 -19.54 1.01
N ALA A 394 -11.59 -19.36 0.69
CA ALA A 394 -11.05 -19.74 -0.60
C ALA A 394 -11.03 -21.26 -0.74
N ASP A 395 -11.39 -21.75 -1.93
CA ASP A 395 -11.29 -23.16 -2.26
C ASP A 395 -9.83 -23.65 -2.09
N ALA A 396 -9.62 -24.92 -1.73
CA ALA A 396 -8.31 -25.48 -1.48
C ALA A 396 -7.32 -25.27 -2.64
N GLU A 397 -7.82 -25.36 -3.87
CA GLU A 397 -7.05 -25.13 -5.10
C GLU A 397 -6.61 -23.66 -5.25
N ASP A 398 -7.36 -22.71 -4.68
CA ASP A 398 -7.18 -21.26 -4.82
C ASP A 398 -6.45 -20.61 -3.63
N GLN A 399 -6.02 -21.36 -2.62
CA GLN A 399 -5.43 -20.78 -1.39
C GLN A 399 -4.17 -19.94 -1.65
N ASN A 400 -3.29 -20.39 -2.54
CA ASN A 400 -2.10 -19.64 -2.94
C ASN A 400 -2.49 -18.36 -3.70
N LEU A 401 -3.50 -18.45 -4.56
CA LEU A 401 -4.05 -17.33 -5.30
C LEU A 401 -4.74 -16.32 -4.35
N ALA A 402 -5.45 -16.80 -3.34
CA ALA A 402 -6.07 -15.96 -2.31
C ALA A 402 -5.03 -15.12 -1.56
N SER A 403 -3.89 -15.71 -1.21
CA SER A 403 -2.80 -14.98 -0.55
C SER A 403 -2.20 -13.88 -1.44
N ALA A 404 -1.90 -14.20 -2.70
CA ALA A 404 -1.36 -13.23 -3.66
C ALA A 404 -2.37 -12.12 -4.01
N SER A 405 -3.65 -12.48 -4.13
CA SER A 405 -4.72 -11.54 -4.50
C SER A 405 -5.00 -10.48 -3.44
N VAL A 406 -4.82 -10.78 -2.15
CA VAL A 406 -4.95 -9.78 -1.08
C VAL A 406 -3.98 -8.62 -1.30
N THR A 407 -2.71 -8.91 -1.51
CA THR A 407 -1.69 -7.87 -1.77
C THR A 407 -1.99 -7.11 -3.08
N MET A 408 -2.40 -7.82 -4.12
CA MET A 408 -2.76 -7.19 -5.40
C MET A 408 -3.96 -6.25 -5.26
N VAL A 409 -5.03 -6.68 -4.58
CA VAL A 409 -6.22 -5.83 -4.33
C VAL A 409 -5.84 -4.64 -3.46
N GLN A 410 -5.02 -4.82 -2.43
CA GLN A 410 -4.53 -3.74 -1.58
C GLN A 410 -3.77 -2.70 -2.41
N LEU A 411 -2.75 -3.11 -3.16
CA LEU A 411 -1.96 -2.19 -4.01
C LEU A 411 -2.85 -1.49 -5.04
N PHE A 412 -3.74 -2.23 -5.71
CA PHE A 412 -4.66 -1.66 -6.69
C PHE A 412 -5.57 -0.59 -6.06
N THR A 413 -6.17 -0.89 -4.91
CA THR A 413 -7.08 0.06 -4.24
C THR A 413 -6.35 1.24 -3.62
N THR A 414 -5.09 1.06 -3.20
CA THR A 414 -4.20 2.17 -2.82
C THR A 414 -3.91 3.08 -4.03
N ALA A 415 -3.57 2.52 -5.19
CA ALA A 415 -3.32 3.31 -6.40
C ALA A 415 -4.56 4.06 -6.88
N LEU A 416 -5.72 3.36 -6.91
CA LEU A 416 -7.00 3.95 -7.28
C LEU A 416 -7.46 5.00 -6.24
N GLY A 417 -7.27 4.71 -4.96
CA GLY A 417 -7.55 5.63 -3.85
C GLY A 417 -6.71 6.91 -3.95
N ALA A 418 -5.42 6.81 -4.27
CA ALA A 418 -4.56 7.96 -4.51
C ALA A 418 -5.04 8.79 -5.72
N ALA A 419 -5.40 8.13 -6.84
CA ALA A 419 -5.92 8.80 -8.03
C ALA A 419 -7.24 9.55 -7.74
N LEU A 420 -8.18 8.90 -7.03
CA LEU A 420 -9.44 9.52 -6.60
C LEU A 420 -9.20 10.67 -5.61
N ALA A 421 -8.26 10.51 -4.68
CA ALA A 421 -7.90 11.57 -3.74
C ALA A 421 -7.35 12.80 -4.45
N GLY A 422 -6.46 12.60 -5.45
CA GLY A 422 -5.96 13.68 -6.30
C GLY A 422 -7.07 14.37 -7.08
N MET A 423 -7.99 13.61 -7.65
CA MET A 423 -9.15 14.14 -8.36
C MET A 423 -10.00 15.03 -7.46
N VAL A 424 -10.41 14.53 -6.28
CA VAL A 424 -11.21 15.29 -5.32
C VAL A 424 -10.48 16.55 -4.86
N ALA A 425 -9.18 16.45 -4.54
CA ALA A 425 -8.38 17.59 -4.09
C ALA A 425 -8.26 18.68 -5.17
N ASN A 426 -7.96 18.29 -6.43
CA ASN A 426 -7.83 19.25 -7.54
C ASN A 426 -9.18 19.91 -7.88
N MET A 427 -10.28 19.13 -7.93
CA MET A 427 -11.62 19.69 -8.13
C MET A 427 -12.05 20.62 -6.99
N ALA A 428 -11.61 20.37 -5.76
CA ALA A 428 -11.91 21.18 -4.60
C ALA A 428 -11.08 22.46 -4.50
N GLY A 429 -10.12 22.66 -5.42
CA GLY A 429 -9.38 23.92 -5.49
C GLY A 429 -7.93 23.84 -5.01
N LEU A 430 -7.35 22.66 -4.83
CA LEU A 430 -5.97 22.50 -4.40
C LEU A 430 -4.98 23.27 -5.27
N THR A 431 -5.23 23.30 -6.58
CA THR A 431 -4.39 23.97 -7.58
C THR A 431 -4.95 25.35 -7.97
N ASN A 432 -6.26 25.49 -8.04
CA ASN A 432 -6.94 26.73 -8.40
C ASN A 432 -8.22 26.92 -7.53
N PRO A 433 -8.24 27.87 -6.57
CA PRO A 433 -7.30 28.98 -6.40
C PRO A 433 -5.95 28.64 -5.75
N GLY A 434 -5.76 27.43 -5.20
CA GLY A 434 -4.53 27.04 -4.51
C GLY A 434 -4.33 27.78 -3.17
N GLY A 435 -3.10 27.75 -2.66
CA GLY A 435 -2.74 28.38 -1.40
C GLY A 435 -3.50 27.83 -0.19
N PHE A 436 -3.63 28.61 0.86
CA PHE A 436 -4.34 28.19 2.08
C PHE A 436 -5.81 27.85 1.82
N ALA A 437 -6.56 28.72 1.14
CA ALA A 437 -7.98 28.53 0.90
C ALA A 437 -8.25 27.29 0.04
N GLY A 438 -7.52 27.09 -1.05
CA GLY A 438 -7.65 25.92 -1.91
C GLY A 438 -7.29 24.63 -1.18
N THR A 439 -6.24 24.66 -0.37
CA THR A 439 -5.82 23.50 0.45
C THR A 439 -6.85 23.16 1.52
N ALA A 440 -7.46 24.16 2.16
CA ALA A 440 -8.52 23.97 3.16
C ALA A 440 -9.78 23.35 2.53
N HIS A 441 -10.22 23.85 1.37
CA HIS A 441 -11.33 23.24 0.63
C HIS A 441 -11.01 21.82 0.19
N ALA A 442 -9.79 21.59 -0.31
CA ALA A 442 -9.34 20.24 -0.66
C ALA A 442 -9.41 19.28 0.53
N ALA A 443 -8.95 19.70 1.72
CA ALA A 443 -9.02 18.89 2.93
C ALA A 443 -10.46 18.54 3.30
N LEU A 444 -11.38 19.53 3.29
CA LEU A 444 -12.79 19.33 3.61
C LEU A 444 -13.44 18.29 2.69
N TRP A 445 -13.32 18.49 1.37
CA TRP A 445 -13.95 17.61 0.40
C TRP A 445 -13.30 16.23 0.33
N LEU A 446 -11.98 16.16 0.51
CA LEU A 446 -11.23 14.91 0.54
C LEU A 446 -11.72 14.03 1.69
N PHE A 447 -11.66 14.52 2.92
CA PHE A 447 -12.03 13.70 4.08
C PHE A 447 -13.53 13.40 4.12
N SER A 448 -14.40 14.35 3.71
CA SER A 448 -15.84 14.11 3.59
C SER A 448 -16.16 13.04 2.54
N GLY A 449 -15.53 13.08 1.38
CA GLY A 449 -15.69 12.10 0.31
C GLY A 449 -15.18 10.72 0.72
N PHE A 450 -14.03 10.65 1.39
CA PHE A 450 -13.44 9.38 1.83
C PHE A 450 -14.13 8.81 3.09
N ALA A 451 -14.86 9.62 3.86
CA ALA A 451 -15.79 9.13 4.87
C ALA A 451 -16.90 8.26 4.24
N ILE A 452 -17.35 8.59 3.00
CA ILE A 452 -18.32 7.77 2.26
C ILE A 452 -17.72 6.39 1.93
N LEU A 453 -16.43 6.31 1.55
CA LEU A 453 -15.77 5.02 1.32
C LEU A 453 -15.72 4.18 2.59
N SER A 454 -15.44 4.80 3.74
CA SER A 454 -15.50 4.12 5.04
C SER A 454 -16.92 3.65 5.36
N ALA A 455 -17.96 4.42 5.02
CA ALA A 455 -19.35 4.00 5.18
C ALA A 455 -19.71 2.84 4.23
N LEU A 456 -19.22 2.83 2.99
CA LEU A 456 -19.36 1.69 2.05
C LEU A 456 -18.63 0.45 2.57
N ALA A 457 -17.47 0.62 3.23
CA ALA A 457 -16.78 -0.47 3.92
C ALA A 457 -17.68 -1.06 5.03
N PHE A 458 -18.42 -0.22 5.77
CA PHE A 458 -19.37 -0.70 6.79
C PHE A 458 -20.51 -1.51 6.17
N VAL A 459 -21.10 -1.05 5.06
CA VAL A 459 -22.16 -1.77 4.36
C VAL A 459 -21.67 -3.13 3.87
N SER A 460 -20.47 -3.20 3.29
CA SER A 460 -19.87 -4.46 2.83
C SER A 460 -19.52 -5.40 4.00
N ALA A 461 -19.01 -4.87 5.10
CA ALA A 461 -18.75 -5.63 6.32
C ALA A 461 -20.04 -6.18 6.96
N LEU A 462 -21.12 -5.38 6.94
CA LEU A 462 -22.43 -5.82 7.43
C LEU A 462 -23.01 -6.96 6.57
N ALA A 463 -22.88 -6.86 5.24
CA ALA A 463 -23.25 -7.93 4.31
C ALA A 463 -22.46 -9.22 4.60
N LEU A 464 -21.14 -9.09 4.88
CA LEU A 464 -20.27 -10.20 5.27
C LEU A 464 -20.73 -10.89 6.54
N VAL A 465 -21.03 -10.13 7.60
CA VAL A 465 -21.46 -10.66 8.90
C VAL A 465 -22.83 -11.32 8.80
N ARG A 466 -23.77 -10.72 8.04
CA ARG A 466 -25.10 -11.30 7.82
C ARG A 466 -25.03 -12.61 7.03
N SER A 467 -24.19 -12.67 5.99
CA SER A 467 -24.01 -13.90 5.19
C SER A 467 -23.41 -15.06 5.98
N ALA A 468 -22.60 -14.78 7.00
CA ALA A 468 -22.01 -15.79 7.87
C ALA A 468 -23.01 -16.41 8.87
N ARG A 469 -24.11 -15.74 9.13
CA ARG A 469 -25.16 -16.21 10.06
C ARG A 469 -26.29 -17.01 9.37
N GLN A 470 -26.34 -16.98 8.04
CA GLN A 470 -27.31 -17.81 7.33
C GLN A 470 -26.81 -19.26 7.27
N PRO A 471 -27.65 -20.26 7.65
CA PRO A 471 -27.27 -21.66 7.51
C PRO A 471 -26.94 -21.95 6.05
N GLN A 472 -25.80 -22.57 5.79
CA GLN A 472 -25.54 -23.10 4.46
C GLN A 472 -26.66 -24.12 4.14
N PRO A 473 -27.32 -24.03 2.98
CA PRO A 473 -28.22 -25.10 2.56
C PRO A 473 -27.41 -26.40 2.56
N ALA A 474 -27.93 -27.42 3.24
CA ALA A 474 -27.32 -28.74 3.27
C ALA A 474 -27.03 -29.15 1.83
N GLN A 475 -25.78 -29.47 1.55
CA GLN A 475 -25.41 -30.09 0.30
C GLN A 475 -26.04 -31.49 0.32
N CYS A 476 -27.17 -31.63 -0.40
CA CYS A 476 -27.73 -32.92 -0.76
C CYS A 476 -26.98 -33.49 -1.94
#